data_0e0b16de3cdc332aa2b8aad801775f81
#
_entry.id   0e0b16de3cdc332aa2b8aad801775f81
#
_cell.length_a   1.000
_cell.length_b   1.000
_cell.length_c   1.000
_cell.angle_alpha   90.00
_cell.angle_beta   90.00
_cell.angle_gamma   90.00
#
_symmetry.space_group_name_H-M   'P 1'
#
loop_
_entity.id
_entity.type
_entity.pdbx_description
1 polymer ?
#
loop_
_entity_poly.entity_id
_entity_poly.type
_entity_poly.pdbx_seq_one_letter_code
_entity_poly.pdbx_strand_id
1 'polypeptide(L)'
;LSDELLVLREGRTVAAGPSRAVLGDLVALTREGAHYAAGEPVDQVDVGIAFVGIAATGLVVFTGGTSYAVKVGSGLLRVAHRMGRLAPDLIAPFRRAVAFGIDWARLPAVRSAEDLAGLARPAVIRPAVEVAQDLGRLNARLGTRQALHLMGALDTPADAARVARASEALGPRTLGAWEMLGKSRFLRLGMRFSDEVLAAIFGIFSLMTSALALLAPLVARLGRGAGRLALKGVLRLVIR
;
A
#
# COMPACT_ATOMS: atom_id res chain seq x y z
N LEU A 1 -5.29 -24.97 -2.12
CA LEU A 1 -4.25 -25.71 -1.39
C LEU A 1 -3.29 -24.68 -0.84
N SER A 2 -3.42 -24.39 0.47
CA SER A 2 -2.58 -23.43 1.17
C SER A 2 -1.19 -24.03 1.39
N ASP A 3 -0.17 -23.37 0.85
CA ASP A 3 1.25 -23.73 1.00
C ASP A 3 1.84 -23.30 2.37
N GLU A 4 1.04 -23.11 3.39
CA GLU A 4 1.49 -22.81 4.75
C GLU A 4 1.62 -24.09 5.56
N LEU A 5 2.86 -24.46 5.88
CA LEU A 5 3.15 -25.46 6.90
C LEU A 5 2.95 -24.82 8.29
N LEU A 6 1.77 -25.04 8.87
CA LEU A 6 1.48 -24.72 10.26
C LEU A 6 2.04 -25.81 11.16
N VAL A 7 3.04 -25.50 11.96
CA VAL A 7 3.49 -26.40 13.04
C VAL A 7 2.69 -26.07 14.29
N LEU A 8 1.76 -26.98 14.65
CA LEU A 8 0.98 -26.91 15.87
C LEU A 8 1.69 -27.69 16.99
N ARG A 9 1.98 -27.07 18.09
CA ARG A 9 2.40 -27.71 19.33
C ARG A 9 1.40 -27.36 20.43
N GLU A 10 0.77 -28.38 21.02
CA GLU A 10 -0.22 -28.22 22.09
C GLU A 10 -1.43 -27.32 21.72
N GLY A 11 -1.90 -27.41 20.45
CA GLY A 11 -3.05 -26.62 19.99
C GLY A 11 -2.75 -25.14 19.78
N ARG A 12 -1.50 -24.68 19.93
CA ARG A 12 -1.04 -23.32 19.63
C ARG A 12 -0.18 -23.31 18.40
N THR A 13 -0.40 -22.35 17.52
CA THR A 13 0.49 -22.09 16.37
C THR A 13 1.84 -21.59 16.89
N VAL A 14 2.89 -22.43 16.84
CA VAL A 14 4.20 -22.10 17.38
C VAL A 14 5.14 -21.54 16.32
N ALA A 15 4.94 -21.89 15.05
CA ALA A 15 5.64 -21.30 13.91
C ALA A 15 4.83 -21.54 12.63
N ALA A 16 4.68 -20.51 11.81
CA ALA A 16 4.45 -20.70 10.39
C ALA A 16 5.83 -20.82 9.74
N GLY A 17 6.17 -22.03 9.28
CA GLY A 17 7.43 -22.23 8.55
C GLY A 17 7.42 -21.39 7.27
N PRO A 18 8.60 -20.97 6.75
CA PRO A 18 8.65 -20.28 5.48
C PRO A 18 8.07 -21.18 4.40
N SER A 19 7.06 -20.69 3.70
CA SER A 19 6.51 -21.38 2.55
C SER A 19 7.63 -21.63 1.51
N ARG A 20 7.50 -22.64 0.66
CA ARG A 20 8.45 -22.89 -0.44
C ARG A 20 8.75 -21.64 -1.27
N ALA A 21 7.77 -20.71 -1.36
CA ALA A 21 7.93 -19.42 -2.01
C ALA A 21 9.00 -18.54 -1.33
N VAL A 22 9.01 -18.45 0.02
CA VAL A 22 10.02 -17.66 0.76
C VAL A 22 11.40 -18.26 0.62
N LEU A 23 11.52 -19.60 0.64
CA LEU A 23 12.81 -20.27 0.41
C LEU A 23 13.30 -20.06 -1.03
N GLY A 24 12.41 -20.10 -2.02
CA GLY A 24 12.73 -19.80 -3.40
C GLY A 24 13.19 -18.36 -3.61
N ASP A 25 12.49 -17.40 -3.01
CA ASP A 25 12.86 -15.99 -3.03
C ASP A 25 14.20 -15.73 -2.32
N LEU A 26 14.47 -16.41 -1.20
CA LEU A 26 15.74 -16.31 -0.48
C LEU A 26 16.91 -16.83 -1.35
N VAL A 27 16.73 -17.99 -1.98
CA VAL A 27 17.76 -18.56 -2.89
C VAL A 27 17.98 -17.66 -4.11
N ALA A 28 16.92 -17.11 -4.70
CA ALA A 28 17.02 -16.17 -5.81
C ALA A 28 17.78 -14.90 -5.38
N LEU A 29 17.43 -14.32 -4.22
CA LEU A 29 18.08 -13.13 -3.71
C LEU A 29 19.56 -13.37 -3.37
N THR A 30 19.90 -14.53 -2.77
CA THR A 30 21.31 -14.84 -2.46
C THR A 30 22.13 -14.98 -3.74
N ARG A 31 21.56 -15.56 -4.80
CA ARG A 31 22.22 -15.67 -6.11
C ARG A 31 22.40 -14.31 -6.77
N GLU A 32 21.37 -13.51 -6.85
CA GLU A 32 21.43 -12.14 -7.43
C GLU A 32 22.34 -11.22 -6.62
N GLY A 33 22.33 -11.35 -5.29
CA GLY A 33 23.24 -10.63 -4.42
C GLY A 33 24.71 -11.06 -4.60
N ALA A 34 24.97 -12.33 -4.86
CA ALA A 34 26.31 -12.83 -5.18
C ALA A 34 26.78 -12.29 -6.54
N HIS A 35 25.92 -12.25 -7.58
CA HIS A 35 26.23 -11.61 -8.87
C HIS A 35 26.53 -10.12 -8.69
N TYR A 36 25.72 -9.41 -7.88
CA TYR A 36 25.99 -8.00 -7.56
C TYR A 36 27.35 -7.81 -6.88
N ALA A 37 27.67 -8.65 -5.88
CA ALA A 37 28.95 -8.60 -5.16
C ALA A 37 30.14 -8.94 -6.08
N ALA A 38 29.92 -9.76 -7.11
CA ALA A 38 30.91 -10.08 -8.15
C ALA A 38 31.06 -8.96 -9.20
N GLY A 39 30.26 -7.89 -9.13
CA GLY A 39 30.28 -6.79 -10.09
C GLY A 39 29.51 -7.08 -11.38
N GLU A 40 28.70 -8.13 -11.41
CA GLU A 40 27.88 -8.46 -12.56
C GLU A 40 26.64 -7.54 -12.66
N PRO A 41 26.14 -7.28 -13.87
CA PRO A 41 24.95 -6.43 -14.06
C PRO A 41 23.70 -7.13 -13.50
N VAL A 42 23.10 -6.53 -12.46
CA VAL A 42 21.83 -6.98 -11.88
C VAL A 42 20.84 -5.82 -11.78
N ASP A 43 19.55 -6.13 -11.76
CA ASP A 43 18.52 -5.12 -11.45
C ASP A 43 18.55 -4.77 -9.96
N GLN A 44 19.31 -3.72 -9.62
CA GLN A 44 19.45 -3.26 -8.23
C GLN A 44 18.11 -2.92 -7.58
N VAL A 45 17.11 -2.52 -8.35
CA VAL A 45 15.79 -2.17 -7.82
C VAL A 45 15.05 -3.44 -7.40
N ASP A 46 15.04 -4.47 -8.25
CA ASP A 46 14.38 -5.75 -7.93
C ASP A 46 15.08 -6.43 -6.76
N VAL A 47 16.41 -6.43 -6.72
CA VAL A 47 17.21 -6.92 -5.58
C VAL A 47 16.88 -6.17 -4.29
N GLY A 48 16.81 -4.83 -4.34
CA GLY A 48 16.47 -4.01 -3.19
C GLY A 48 15.05 -4.25 -2.67
N ILE A 49 14.07 -4.37 -3.57
CA ILE A 49 12.69 -4.68 -3.22
C ILE A 49 12.60 -6.08 -2.61
N ALA A 50 13.28 -7.07 -3.20
CA ALA A 50 13.32 -8.43 -2.70
C ALA A 50 13.93 -8.50 -1.30
N PHE A 51 15.09 -7.84 -1.11
CA PHE A 51 15.75 -7.78 0.20
C PHE A 51 14.83 -7.19 1.27
N VAL A 52 14.21 -6.03 1.01
CA VAL A 52 13.29 -5.38 1.94
C VAL A 52 12.10 -6.29 2.27
N GLY A 53 11.52 -6.96 1.28
CA GLY A 53 10.39 -7.86 1.47
C GLY A 53 10.71 -9.10 2.31
N ILE A 54 11.89 -9.70 2.12
CA ILE A 54 12.32 -10.90 2.87
C ILE A 54 12.83 -10.50 4.26
N ALA A 55 13.63 -9.43 4.36
CA ALA A 55 14.14 -8.92 5.64
C ALA A 55 12.98 -8.49 6.57
N ALA A 56 11.89 -7.96 6.02
CA ALA A 56 10.68 -7.67 6.79
C ALA A 56 10.08 -8.92 7.43
N THR A 57 10.25 -10.10 6.84
CA THR A 57 9.78 -11.37 7.42
C THR A 57 10.60 -11.75 8.66
N GLY A 58 11.92 -11.52 8.65
CA GLY A 58 12.78 -11.73 9.82
C GLY A 58 12.62 -10.66 10.91
N LEU A 59 12.20 -9.45 10.55
CA LEU A 59 11.97 -8.33 11.47
C LEU A 59 10.60 -8.34 12.18
N VAL A 60 9.71 -9.29 11.86
CA VAL A 60 8.35 -9.40 12.48
C VAL A 60 8.40 -9.38 14.01
N VAL A 61 9.44 -9.97 14.58
CA VAL A 61 9.62 -10.08 16.04
C VAL A 61 9.85 -8.70 16.69
N PHE A 62 10.37 -7.72 15.94
CA PHE A 62 10.76 -6.41 16.47
C PHE A 62 9.76 -5.28 16.16
N THR A 63 8.84 -5.45 15.21
CA THR A 63 8.04 -4.33 14.67
C THR A 63 6.53 -4.41 14.91
N GLY A 64 6.06 -5.36 15.72
CA GLY A 64 4.65 -5.39 16.16
C GLY A 64 3.60 -5.47 15.03
N GLY A 65 3.88 -6.15 13.91
CA GLY A 65 2.89 -6.40 12.85
C GLY A 65 3.02 -5.52 11.59
N THR A 66 3.94 -4.56 11.56
CA THR A 66 4.18 -3.70 10.37
C THR A 66 4.80 -4.48 9.20
N SER A 67 5.40 -5.64 9.46
CA SER A 67 6.05 -6.49 8.47
C SER A 67 5.11 -7.00 7.37
N TYR A 68 3.83 -7.26 7.68
CA TYR A 68 2.87 -7.67 6.66
C TYR A 68 2.67 -6.57 5.60
N ALA A 69 2.51 -5.31 6.04
CA ALA A 69 2.40 -4.19 5.12
C ALA A 69 3.66 -4.05 4.24
N VAL A 70 4.86 -4.18 4.82
CA VAL A 70 6.12 -4.14 4.06
C VAL A 70 6.18 -5.26 3.03
N LYS A 71 5.81 -6.49 3.38
CA LYS A 71 5.77 -7.63 2.45
C LYS A 71 4.81 -7.41 1.29
N VAL A 72 3.60 -6.96 1.58
CA VAL A 72 2.59 -6.65 0.55
C VAL A 72 3.05 -5.50 -0.34
N GLY A 73 3.59 -4.42 0.25
CA GLY A 73 4.11 -3.27 -0.49
C GLY A 73 5.29 -3.62 -1.38
N SER A 74 6.21 -4.47 -0.91
CA SER A 74 7.32 -4.98 -1.74
C SER A 74 6.81 -5.80 -2.92
N GLY A 75 5.76 -6.62 -2.73
CA GLY A 75 5.12 -7.34 -3.82
C GLY A 75 4.53 -6.40 -4.88
N LEU A 76 3.83 -5.35 -4.44
CA LEU A 76 3.28 -4.32 -5.34
C LEU A 76 4.37 -3.55 -6.08
N LEU A 77 5.44 -3.17 -5.38
CA LEU A 77 6.59 -2.49 -5.98
C LEU A 77 7.22 -3.33 -7.09
N ARG A 78 7.40 -4.64 -6.84
CA ARG A 78 7.94 -5.57 -7.84
C ARG A 78 7.06 -5.63 -9.08
N VAL A 79 5.73 -5.73 -8.91
CA VAL A 79 4.78 -5.71 -10.04
C VAL A 79 4.85 -4.39 -10.79
N ALA A 80 4.81 -3.25 -10.09
CA ALA A 80 4.86 -1.93 -10.70
C ALA A 80 6.21 -1.65 -11.39
N HIS A 81 7.33 -2.17 -10.83
CA HIS A 81 8.66 -2.09 -11.42
C HIS A 81 8.71 -2.83 -12.76
N ARG A 82 8.25 -4.08 -12.81
CA ARG A 82 8.16 -4.86 -14.05
C ARG A 82 7.25 -4.25 -15.11
N MET A 83 6.26 -3.48 -14.68
CA MET A 83 5.38 -2.72 -15.58
C MET A 83 6.01 -1.39 -16.06
N GLY A 84 7.20 -1.02 -15.58
CA GLY A 84 7.85 0.25 -15.89
C GLY A 84 7.10 1.48 -15.36
N ARG A 85 6.34 1.33 -14.27
CA ARG A 85 5.44 2.37 -13.75
C ARG A 85 5.99 3.13 -12.55
N LEU A 86 7.21 2.85 -12.11
CA LEU A 86 7.82 3.50 -10.95
C LEU A 86 8.69 4.68 -11.36
N ALA A 87 8.47 5.81 -10.72
CA ALA A 87 9.31 6.98 -10.90
C ALA A 87 10.74 6.73 -10.35
N PRO A 88 11.79 7.30 -10.98
CA PRO A 88 13.18 7.12 -10.54
C PRO A 88 13.43 7.50 -9.09
N ASP A 89 12.82 8.58 -8.60
CA ASP A 89 13.00 9.06 -7.23
C ASP A 89 12.29 8.16 -6.21
N LEU A 90 11.16 7.54 -6.59
CA LEU A 90 10.45 6.60 -5.74
C LEU A 90 11.26 5.32 -5.48
N ILE A 91 12.06 4.87 -6.48
CA ILE A 91 12.90 3.68 -6.37
C ILE A 91 14.32 3.96 -5.86
N ALA A 92 14.72 5.23 -5.77
CA ALA A 92 16.06 5.62 -5.31
C ALA A 92 16.43 5.02 -3.93
N PRO A 93 15.53 4.94 -2.92
CA PRO A 93 15.82 4.29 -1.65
C PRO A 93 16.22 2.82 -1.78
N PHE A 94 15.62 2.08 -2.72
CA PHE A 94 15.94 0.65 -2.94
C PHE A 94 17.32 0.48 -3.57
N ARG A 95 17.68 1.30 -4.55
CA ARG A 95 19.03 1.34 -5.11
C ARG A 95 20.07 1.66 -4.03
N ARG A 96 19.79 2.66 -3.20
CA ARG A 96 20.68 3.05 -2.11
C ARG A 96 20.80 1.93 -1.05
N ALA A 97 19.72 1.20 -0.77
CA ALA A 97 19.73 0.05 0.12
C ALA A 97 20.69 -1.04 -0.39
N VAL A 98 20.65 -1.36 -1.69
CA VAL A 98 21.56 -2.34 -2.31
C VAL A 98 23.01 -1.86 -2.26
N ALA A 99 23.26 -0.61 -2.62
CA ALA A 99 24.63 -0.09 -2.70
C ALA A 99 25.33 0.05 -1.34
N PHE A 100 24.60 0.46 -0.30
CA PHE A 100 25.18 0.87 0.98
C PHE A 100 24.53 0.25 2.21
N GLY A 101 23.34 -0.35 2.04
CA GLY A 101 22.50 -0.82 3.15
C GLY A 101 22.66 -2.29 3.49
N ILE A 102 23.38 -3.06 2.67
CA ILE A 102 23.53 -4.52 2.81
C ILE A 102 25.01 -4.87 2.93
N ASP A 103 25.34 -5.71 3.91
CA ASP A 103 26.68 -6.26 4.06
C ASP A 103 26.83 -7.53 3.19
N TRP A 104 27.15 -7.33 1.92
CA TRP A 104 27.27 -8.40 0.93
C TRP A 104 28.38 -9.40 1.24
N ALA A 105 29.43 -8.99 1.96
CA ALA A 105 30.52 -9.87 2.34
C ALA A 105 30.07 -11.03 3.26
N ARG A 106 29.00 -10.81 4.03
CA ARG A 106 28.43 -11.81 4.93
C ARG A 106 27.32 -12.66 4.28
N LEU A 107 26.94 -12.36 3.04
CA LEU A 107 25.86 -13.08 2.33
C LEU A 107 26.07 -14.61 2.27
N PRO A 108 27.29 -15.15 2.05
CA PRO A 108 27.52 -16.60 2.02
C PRO A 108 27.20 -17.33 3.34
N ALA A 109 27.16 -16.61 4.46
CA ALA A 109 26.84 -17.17 5.78
C ALA A 109 25.35 -17.26 6.07
N VAL A 110 24.47 -16.65 5.23
CA VAL A 110 23.02 -16.60 5.41
C VAL A 110 22.39 -17.98 5.25
N ARG A 111 21.59 -18.38 6.23
CA ARG A 111 20.85 -19.65 6.24
C ARG A 111 19.35 -19.44 6.49
N SER A 112 18.94 -18.26 6.98
CA SER A 112 17.58 -17.93 7.36
C SER A 112 17.20 -16.50 6.94
N ALA A 113 15.93 -16.17 7.03
CA ALA A 113 15.45 -14.80 6.81
C ALA A 113 15.96 -13.83 7.91
N GLU A 114 16.16 -14.34 9.13
CA GLU A 114 16.73 -13.60 10.25
C GLU A 114 18.21 -13.25 9.99
N ASP A 115 18.99 -14.20 9.47
CA ASP A 115 20.37 -13.95 9.07
C ASP A 115 20.44 -12.88 7.98
N LEU A 116 19.53 -12.95 7.00
CA LEU A 116 19.43 -11.95 5.94
C LEU A 116 19.09 -10.57 6.50
N ALA A 117 18.15 -10.49 7.44
CA ALA A 117 17.83 -9.25 8.12
C ALA A 117 19.04 -8.68 8.89
N GLY A 118 19.89 -9.57 9.43
CA GLY A 118 21.13 -9.22 10.11
C GLY A 118 22.22 -8.64 9.21
N LEU A 119 22.10 -8.75 7.87
CA LEU A 119 23.00 -8.07 6.92
C LEU A 119 22.61 -6.60 6.72
N ALA A 120 21.42 -6.20 7.14
CA ALA A 120 20.89 -4.88 6.91
C ALA A 120 21.59 -3.84 7.81
N ARG A 121 21.90 -2.69 7.24
CA ARG A 121 22.25 -1.46 7.95
C ARG A 121 21.00 -0.62 8.15
N PRO A 122 20.36 -0.64 9.34
CA PRO A 122 18.99 -0.11 9.54
C PRO A 122 18.83 1.34 9.08
N ALA A 123 19.80 2.20 9.35
CA ALA A 123 19.74 3.61 8.99
C ALA A 123 19.66 3.84 7.46
N VAL A 124 20.26 2.95 6.67
CA VAL A 124 20.30 3.08 5.20
C VAL A 124 19.09 2.44 4.54
N ILE A 125 18.60 1.31 5.06
CA ILE A 125 17.46 0.60 4.47
C ILE A 125 16.10 1.14 4.90
N ARG A 126 16.05 1.85 6.04
CA ARG A 126 14.81 2.39 6.60
C ARG A 126 13.95 3.17 5.60
N PRO A 127 14.46 4.07 4.75
CA PRO A 127 13.63 4.77 3.77
C PRO A 127 12.96 3.84 2.76
N ALA A 128 13.63 2.75 2.35
CA ALA A 128 13.04 1.75 1.46
C ALA A 128 11.95 0.93 2.16
N VAL A 129 12.15 0.59 3.44
CA VAL A 129 11.14 -0.08 4.27
C VAL A 129 9.91 0.81 4.45
N GLU A 130 10.09 2.10 4.72
CA GLU A 130 9.00 3.07 4.87
C GLU A 130 8.17 3.18 3.59
N VAL A 131 8.80 3.27 2.42
CA VAL A 131 8.08 3.27 1.12
C VAL A 131 7.27 1.98 0.94
N ALA A 132 7.87 0.82 1.18
CA ALA A 132 7.18 -0.45 1.06
C ALA A 132 6.00 -0.54 2.05
N GLN A 133 6.19 -0.08 3.29
CA GLN A 133 5.14 -0.04 4.30
C GLN A 133 3.97 0.86 3.89
N ASP A 134 4.26 2.07 3.38
CA ASP A 134 3.24 3.02 2.93
C ASP A 134 2.41 2.45 1.79
N LEU A 135 3.05 1.82 0.81
CA LEU A 135 2.35 1.18 -0.31
C LEU A 135 1.56 -0.05 0.13
N GLY A 136 2.05 -0.80 1.12
CA GLY A 136 1.28 -1.88 1.74
C GLY A 136 0.03 -1.39 2.48
N ARG A 137 0.13 -0.28 3.22
CA ARG A 137 -1.02 0.39 3.86
C ARG A 137 -2.03 0.89 2.82
N LEU A 138 -1.54 1.51 1.76
CA LEU A 138 -2.35 1.94 0.63
C LEU A 138 -3.13 0.77 0.02
N ASN A 139 -2.46 -0.37 -0.21
CA ASN A 139 -3.10 -1.58 -0.71
C ASN A 139 -4.17 -2.14 0.23
N ALA A 140 -3.90 -2.14 1.53
CA ALA A 140 -4.86 -2.63 2.53
C ALA A 140 -6.17 -1.81 2.53
N ARG A 141 -6.10 -0.52 2.19
CA ARG A 141 -7.26 0.39 2.15
C ARG A 141 -8.00 0.39 0.82
N LEU A 142 -7.27 0.31 -0.29
CA LEU A 142 -7.82 0.50 -1.63
C LEU A 142 -7.93 -0.79 -2.46
N GLY A 143 -7.19 -1.83 -2.07
CA GLY A 143 -7.01 -3.03 -2.88
C GLY A 143 -5.95 -2.84 -3.97
N THR A 144 -5.47 -3.97 -4.50
CA THR A 144 -4.30 -4.05 -5.40
C THR A 144 -4.44 -3.22 -6.67
N ARG A 145 -5.60 -3.28 -7.32
CA ARG A 145 -5.82 -2.57 -8.58
C ARG A 145 -5.71 -1.05 -8.44
N GLN A 146 -6.35 -0.49 -7.40
CA GLN A 146 -6.36 0.96 -7.17
C GLN A 146 -5.00 1.43 -6.65
N ALA A 147 -4.34 0.64 -5.79
CA ALA A 147 -2.98 0.92 -5.32
C ALA A 147 -1.99 1.00 -6.50
N LEU A 148 -1.99 0.00 -7.41
CA LEU A 148 -1.15 0.01 -8.61
C LEU A 148 -1.46 1.19 -9.55
N HIS A 149 -2.73 1.59 -9.65
CA HIS A 149 -3.11 2.76 -10.44
C HIS A 149 -2.48 4.03 -9.87
N LEU A 150 -2.61 4.27 -8.58
CA LEU A 150 -2.03 5.44 -7.91
C LEU A 150 -0.50 5.42 -7.92
N MET A 151 0.14 4.25 -7.77
CA MET A 151 1.61 4.12 -7.79
C MET A 151 2.22 4.69 -9.06
N GLY A 152 1.58 4.53 -10.21
CA GLY A 152 2.05 5.10 -11.49
C GLY A 152 2.06 6.63 -11.53
N ALA A 153 1.45 7.28 -10.55
CA ALA A 153 1.41 8.74 -10.43
C ALA A 153 2.24 9.28 -9.26
N LEU A 154 2.88 8.42 -8.45
CA LEU A 154 3.73 8.81 -7.33
C LEU A 154 5.16 9.03 -7.83
N ASP A 155 5.72 10.21 -7.58
CA ASP A 155 7.08 10.53 -8.02
C ASP A 155 8.10 10.25 -6.91
N THR A 156 7.74 10.50 -5.64
CA THR A 156 8.67 10.49 -4.52
C THR A 156 8.19 9.62 -3.35
N PRO A 157 9.10 9.17 -2.46
CA PRO A 157 8.73 8.53 -1.19
C PRO A 157 7.75 9.36 -0.36
N ALA A 158 7.93 10.69 -0.35
CA ALA A 158 7.05 11.60 0.37
C ALA A 158 5.62 11.59 -0.19
N ASP A 159 5.45 11.41 -1.51
CA ASP A 159 4.13 11.28 -2.12
C ASP A 159 3.46 9.97 -1.69
N ALA A 160 4.22 8.86 -1.66
CA ALA A 160 3.72 7.59 -1.18
C ALA A 160 3.21 7.69 0.26
N ALA A 161 4.00 8.30 1.16
CA ALA A 161 3.62 8.52 2.55
C ALA A 161 2.35 9.38 2.69
N ARG A 162 2.22 10.44 1.89
CA ARG A 162 1.04 11.33 1.92
C ARG A 162 -0.22 10.63 1.43
N VAL A 163 -0.11 9.89 0.33
CA VAL A 163 -1.26 9.17 -0.24
C VAL A 163 -1.67 8.02 0.66
N ALA A 164 -0.72 7.31 1.28
CA ALA A 164 -1.01 6.27 2.26
C ALA A 164 -1.81 6.83 3.45
N ARG A 165 -1.34 7.93 4.07
CA ARG A 165 -2.08 8.61 5.15
C ARG A 165 -3.46 9.10 4.71
N ALA A 166 -3.56 9.73 3.55
CA ALA A 166 -4.85 10.17 3.01
C ALA A 166 -5.79 8.97 2.80
N SER A 167 -5.29 7.82 2.36
CA SER A 167 -6.10 6.62 2.18
C SER A 167 -6.61 6.04 3.50
N GLU A 168 -5.89 6.21 4.60
CA GLU A 168 -6.35 5.82 5.93
C GLU A 168 -7.58 6.64 6.37
N ALA A 169 -7.59 7.93 6.06
CA ALA A 169 -8.70 8.84 6.38
C ALA A 169 -9.89 8.70 5.40
N LEU A 170 -9.63 8.60 4.10
CA LEU A 170 -10.64 8.59 3.05
C LEU A 170 -11.17 7.19 2.71
N GLY A 171 -10.41 6.14 3.01
CA GLY A 171 -10.76 4.78 2.61
C GLY A 171 -10.97 4.65 1.10
N PRO A 172 -12.05 3.95 0.66
CA PRO A 172 -12.34 3.75 -0.76
C PRO A 172 -12.55 5.04 -1.57
N ARG A 173 -12.83 6.17 -0.91
CA ARG A 173 -13.05 7.48 -1.56
C ARG A 173 -11.75 8.15 -2.02
N THR A 174 -10.59 7.63 -1.63
CA THR A 174 -9.26 8.18 -1.97
C THR A 174 -9.09 8.37 -3.47
N LEU A 175 -9.47 7.39 -4.28
CA LEU A 175 -9.33 7.45 -5.73
C LEU A 175 -10.21 8.55 -6.32
N GLY A 176 -11.48 8.63 -5.91
CA GLY A 176 -12.38 9.70 -6.38
C GLY A 176 -11.87 11.09 -5.99
N ALA A 177 -11.37 11.25 -4.75
CA ALA A 177 -10.76 12.51 -4.32
C ALA A 177 -9.49 12.86 -5.12
N TRP A 178 -8.67 11.86 -5.42
CA TRP A 178 -7.49 12.02 -6.27
C TRP A 178 -7.86 12.47 -7.69
N GLU A 179 -8.84 11.83 -8.31
CA GLU A 179 -9.32 12.16 -9.67
C GLU A 179 -9.96 13.55 -9.74
N MET A 180 -10.73 13.92 -8.72
CA MET A 180 -11.40 15.24 -8.66
C MET A 180 -10.42 16.39 -8.42
N LEU A 181 -9.45 16.22 -7.53
CA LEU A 181 -8.54 17.29 -7.12
C LEU A 181 -7.30 17.36 -8.01
N GLY A 182 -6.92 16.25 -8.63
CA GLY A 182 -5.67 16.05 -9.31
C GLY A 182 -4.48 15.93 -8.34
N LYS A 183 -3.38 15.30 -8.80
CA LYS A 183 -2.18 14.99 -8.00
C LYS A 183 -1.68 16.16 -7.15
N SER A 184 -1.43 17.31 -7.78
CA SER A 184 -0.77 18.43 -7.11
C SER A 184 -1.61 19.10 -6.02
N ARG A 185 -2.94 19.12 -6.17
CA ARG A 185 -3.85 19.65 -5.14
C ARG A 185 -4.02 18.65 -4.00
N PHE A 186 -4.19 17.38 -4.35
CA PHE A 186 -4.32 16.30 -3.37
C PHE A 186 -3.09 16.22 -2.45
N LEU A 187 -1.89 16.22 -3.01
CA LEU A 187 -0.65 16.19 -2.25
C LEU A 187 -0.41 17.46 -1.42
N ARG A 188 -0.81 18.65 -1.91
CA ARG A 188 -0.72 19.91 -1.15
C ARG A 188 -1.66 19.96 0.05
N LEU A 189 -2.85 19.38 -0.06
CA LEU A 189 -3.75 19.23 1.08
C LEU A 189 -3.09 18.42 2.19
N GLY A 190 -2.39 17.34 1.85
CA GLY A 190 -1.63 16.52 2.81
C GLY A 190 -0.42 17.22 3.45
N MET A 191 0.07 18.33 2.88
CA MET A 191 1.20 19.10 3.46
C MET A 191 0.77 20.19 4.46
N ARG A 192 -0.44 20.71 4.33
CA ARG A 192 -0.90 21.87 5.10
C ARG A 192 -1.55 21.54 6.43
N PHE A 193 -1.93 20.31 6.64
CA PHE A 193 -2.75 19.94 7.79
C PHE A 193 -2.11 18.80 8.57
N SER A 194 -2.07 18.94 9.88
CA SER A 194 -1.80 17.84 10.80
C SER A 194 -2.84 16.73 10.61
N ASP A 195 -2.49 15.50 10.95
CA ASP A 195 -3.38 14.33 10.77
C ASP A 195 -4.78 14.56 11.38
N GLU A 196 -4.89 15.34 12.44
CA GLU A 196 -6.15 15.71 13.11
C GLU A 196 -7.03 16.63 12.24
N VAL A 197 -6.44 17.60 11.55
CA VAL A 197 -7.19 18.54 10.70
C VAL A 197 -7.62 17.85 9.41
N LEU A 198 -6.79 16.97 8.85
CA LEU A 198 -7.19 16.10 7.72
C LEU A 198 -8.37 15.21 8.11
N ALA A 199 -8.31 14.55 9.27
CA ALA A 199 -9.41 13.73 9.78
C ALA A 199 -10.70 14.55 9.98
N ALA A 200 -10.59 15.79 10.48
CA ALA A 200 -11.74 16.68 10.66
C ALA A 200 -12.36 17.14 9.33
N ILE A 201 -11.54 17.55 8.35
CA ILE A 201 -12.02 17.95 7.02
C ILE A 201 -12.72 16.78 6.33
N PHE A 202 -12.12 15.59 6.39
CA PHE A 202 -12.70 14.39 5.76
C PHE A 202 -13.91 13.86 6.54
N GLY A 203 -13.96 14.06 7.86
CA GLY A 203 -15.12 13.81 8.69
C GLY A 203 -16.32 14.67 8.27
N ILE A 204 -16.09 15.96 8.08
CA ILE A 204 -17.12 16.92 7.60
C ILE A 204 -17.60 16.52 6.19
N PHE A 205 -16.69 16.19 5.28
CA PHE A 205 -17.05 15.77 3.92
C PHE A 205 -17.85 14.45 3.92
N SER A 206 -17.51 13.52 4.80
CA SER A 206 -18.24 12.27 5.01
C SER A 206 -19.64 12.52 5.55
N LEU A 207 -19.79 13.45 6.51
CA LEU A 207 -21.08 13.85 7.07
C LEU A 207 -21.96 14.53 6.00
N MET A 208 -21.40 15.40 5.18
CA MET A 208 -22.13 16.04 4.08
C MET A 208 -22.63 15.02 3.05
N THR A 209 -21.78 14.10 2.63
CA THR A 209 -22.22 13.04 1.68
C THR A 209 -23.23 12.10 2.28
N SER A 210 -23.13 11.77 3.56
CA SER A 210 -24.10 10.94 4.27
C SER A 210 -25.45 11.68 4.45
N ALA A 211 -25.41 12.97 4.78
CA ALA A 211 -26.60 13.82 4.85
C ALA A 211 -27.31 13.92 3.48
N LEU A 212 -26.54 14.10 2.40
CA LEU A 212 -27.09 14.11 1.03
C LEU A 212 -27.74 12.76 0.66
N ALA A 213 -27.10 11.65 1.02
CA ALA A 213 -27.63 10.31 0.79
C ALA A 213 -28.93 10.04 1.58
N LEU A 214 -29.06 10.60 2.79
CA LEU A 214 -30.29 10.52 3.59
C LEU A 214 -31.40 11.44 3.06
N LEU A 215 -31.05 12.59 2.50
CA LEU A 215 -32.01 13.54 1.92
C LEU A 215 -32.53 13.07 0.55
N ALA A 216 -31.73 12.38 -0.24
CA ALA A 216 -32.12 11.90 -1.57
C ALA A 216 -33.43 11.08 -1.58
N PRO A 217 -33.65 10.08 -0.70
CA PRO A 217 -34.91 9.34 -0.65
C PRO A 217 -36.08 10.17 -0.13
N LEU A 218 -35.84 11.20 0.72
CA LEU A 218 -36.83 12.12 1.20
C LEU A 218 -37.36 13.04 0.06
N VAL A 219 -36.43 13.61 -0.70
CA VAL A 219 -36.75 14.44 -1.89
C VAL A 219 -37.48 13.59 -2.94
N ALA A 220 -37.02 12.35 -3.16
CA ALA A 220 -37.69 11.43 -4.09
C ALA A 220 -39.07 10.99 -3.62
N ARG A 221 -39.34 10.92 -2.32
CA ARG A 221 -40.67 10.64 -1.76
C ARG A 221 -41.59 11.84 -1.89
N LEU A 222 -41.11 13.06 -1.62
CA LEU A 222 -41.88 14.30 -1.76
C LEU A 222 -42.23 14.58 -3.24
N GLY A 223 -41.27 14.38 -4.16
CA GLY A 223 -41.50 14.51 -5.60
C GLY A 223 -42.56 13.54 -6.15
N ARG A 224 -42.53 12.29 -5.66
CA ARG A 224 -43.56 11.28 -6.03
C ARG A 224 -44.92 11.57 -5.43
N GLY A 225 -44.98 12.18 -4.24
CA GLY A 225 -46.22 12.67 -3.62
C GLY A 225 -46.86 13.81 -4.40
N ALA A 226 -46.07 14.83 -4.77
CA ALA A 226 -46.52 15.97 -5.57
C ALA A 226 -46.97 15.55 -6.98
N GLY A 227 -46.26 14.63 -7.63
CA GLY A 227 -46.66 14.11 -8.95
C GLY A 227 -47.99 13.36 -8.93
N ARG A 228 -48.27 12.57 -7.86
CA ARG A 228 -49.56 11.86 -7.69
C ARG A 228 -50.72 12.81 -7.42
N LEU A 229 -50.50 13.91 -6.71
CA LEU A 229 -51.53 14.95 -6.46
C LEU A 229 -51.83 15.73 -7.73
N ALA A 230 -50.81 16.10 -8.51
CA ALA A 230 -50.98 16.77 -9.80
C ALA A 230 -51.73 15.87 -10.81
N LEU A 231 -51.41 14.58 -10.88
CA LEU A 231 -52.08 13.62 -11.76
C LEU A 231 -53.57 13.43 -11.37
N LYS A 232 -53.91 13.37 -10.08
CA LYS A 232 -55.28 13.31 -9.59
C LYS A 232 -56.05 14.59 -9.86
N GLY A 233 -55.41 15.76 -9.83
CA GLY A 233 -56.01 17.04 -10.18
C GLY A 233 -56.38 17.10 -11.65
N VAL A 234 -55.47 16.70 -12.54
CA VAL A 234 -55.70 16.68 -14.00
C VAL A 234 -56.81 15.67 -14.38
N LEU A 235 -56.80 14.48 -13.79
CA LEU A 235 -57.84 13.45 -14.04
C LEU A 235 -59.24 13.93 -13.60
N ARG A 236 -59.35 14.69 -12.52
CA ARG A 236 -60.65 15.29 -12.10
C ARG A 236 -61.15 16.42 -13.03
N LEU A 237 -60.25 17.08 -13.74
CA LEU A 237 -60.62 18.16 -14.68
C LEU A 237 -61.04 17.60 -16.05
N VAL A 238 -60.55 16.42 -16.44
CA VAL A 238 -60.85 15.78 -17.74
C VAL A 238 -62.13 14.95 -17.70
N ILE A 239 -62.63 14.55 -16.51
CA ILE A 239 -63.81 13.68 -16.35
C ILE A 239 -65.06 14.54 -15.99
N ARG A 240 -64.96 15.84 -16.03
CA ARG A 240 -66.07 16.75 -15.88
C ARG A 240 -66.39 17.42 -17.23
#